data_aa6e39223fc51e64955eafe4bcb5f31a
#
_entry.id   aa6e39223fc51e64955eafe4bcb5f31a
#
_cell.length_a   1.000
_cell.length_b   1.000
_cell.length_c   1.000
_cell.angle_alpha   90.00
_cell.angle_beta   90.00
_cell.angle_gamma   90.00
#
_symmetry.space_group_name_H-M   'P 1'
#
loop_
_entity.id
_entity.type
_entity.pdbx_description
1 polymer ?
#
loop_
_entity_poly.entity_id
_entity_poly.type
_entity_poly.pdbx_seq_one_letter_code
_entity_poly.pdbx_strand_id
1 'polypeptide(L)'
;MPIQSYKELRVWQKAMDLAEAAYRATEKFPPHEAYGMTSQIRRSAVSIAANIAEGYGRGSSGAYLMFLRTARGSLLEFETHVAIACRIGLLSDAASKPLNENADSIGKMLSALIRSINRLAAGPANPESNG
;
A
#
# COMPACT_ATOMS: atom_id res chain seq x y z
N MET A 1 4.63 23.27 6.86
CA MET A 1 6.04 22.83 6.75
C MET A 1 6.17 21.79 5.65
N PRO A 2 7.13 21.97 4.74
CA PRO A 2 7.35 20.93 3.73
C PRO A 2 7.83 19.63 4.35
N ILE A 3 7.40 18.52 3.76
CA ILE A 3 7.83 17.19 4.19
C ILE A 3 9.29 17.00 3.77
N GLN A 4 10.14 16.61 4.72
CA GLN A 4 11.57 16.43 4.47
C GLN A 4 11.96 14.96 4.33
N SER A 5 11.05 14.02 4.62
CA SER A 5 11.33 12.60 4.56
C SER A 5 10.04 11.85 4.26
N TYR A 6 10.15 10.72 3.54
CA TYR A 6 9.02 9.82 3.33
C TYR A 6 8.44 9.33 4.66
N LYS A 7 9.24 9.33 5.72
CA LYS A 7 8.80 8.89 7.06
C LYS A 7 7.72 9.78 7.63
N GLU A 8 7.58 11.00 7.14
CA GLU A 8 6.52 11.94 7.56
C GLU A 8 5.21 11.73 6.80
N LEU A 9 5.20 10.93 5.72
CA LEU A 9 3.99 10.65 4.96
C LEU A 9 3.06 9.74 5.77
N ARG A 10 1.83 10.18 5.98
CA ARG A 10 0.85 9.39 6.73
C ARG A 10 0.57 8.05 6.06
N VAL A 11 0.50 8.04 4.73
CA VAL A 11 0.26 6.80 3.99
C VAL A 11 1.39 5.80 4.18
N TRP A 12 2.64 6.27 4.25
CA TRP A 12 3.77 5.39 4.56
C TRP A 12 3.67 4.82 5.98
N GLN A 13 3.35 5.69 6.95
CA GLN A 13 3.19 5.26 8.34
C GLN A 13 2.08 4.21 8.48
N LYS A 14 0.97 4.41 7.79
CA LYS A 14 -0.13 3.44 7.77
C LYS A 14 0.27 2.13 7.09
N ALA A 15 1.06 2.21 6.03
CA ALA A 15 1.57 1.03 5.34
C ALA A 15 2.53 0.24 6.23
N MET A 16 3.33 0.92 7.04
CA MET A 16 4.20 0.28 8.02
C MET A 16 3.39 -0.44 9.10
N ASP A 17 2.32 0.20 9.58
CA ASP A 17 1.40 -0.42 10.55
C ASP A 17 0.77 -1.68 9.95
N LEU A 18 0.37 -1.63 8.69
CA LEU A 18 -0.21 -2.79 8.00
C LEU A 18 0.81 -3.93 7.88
N ALA A 19 2.05 -3.61 7.53
CA ALA A 19 3.11 -4.63 7.42
C ALA A 19 3.35 -5.31 8.77
N GLU A 20 3.42 -4.54 9.84
CA GLU A 20 3.57 -5.10 11.20
C GLU A 20 2.38 -5.98 11.55
N ALA A 21 1.17 -5.50 11.31
CA ALA A 21 -0.06 -6.27 11.57
C ALA A 21 -0.11 -7.56 10.75
N ALA A 22 0.37 -7.52 9.50
CA ALA A 22 0.45 -8.70 8.64
C ALA A 22 1.40 -9.76 9.21
N TYR A 23 2.56 -9.34 9.72
CA TYR A 23 3.49 -10.26 10.36
C TYR A 23 2.87 -10.91 11.59
N ARG A 24 2.21 -10.11 12.44
CA ARG A 24 1.57 -10.63 13.64
C ARG A 24 0.42 -11.59 13.31
N ALA A 25 -0.40 -11.24 12.33
CA ALA A 25 -1.53 -12.08 11.92
C ALA A 25 -1.10 -13.43 11.36
N THR A 26 0.09 -13.51 10.77
CA THR A 26 0.60 -14.74 10.15
C THR A 26 1.53 -15.55 11.05
N GLU A 27 1.84 -15.07 12.26
CA GLU A 27 2.74 -15.77 13.18
C GLU A 27 2.31 -17.22 13.48
N LYS A 28 1.00 -17.44 13.55
CA LYS A 28 0.43 -18.76 13.87
C LYS A 28 0.04 -19.58 12.66
N PHE A 29 0.37 -19.11 11.46
CA PHE A 29 0.11 -19.91 10.26
C PHE A 29 0.96 -21.19 10.31
N PRO A 30 0.44 -22.32 9.79
CA PRO A 30 1.19 -23.58 9.79
C PRO A 30 2.55 -23.45 9.10
N PRO A 31 3.58 -24.18 9.57
CA PRO A 31 4.92 -24.13 8.93
C PRO A 31 4.91 -24.45 7.44
N HIS A 32 4.00 -25.31 6.97
CA HIS A 32 3.91 -25.66 5.56
C HIS A 32 3.45 -24.49 4.68
N GLU A 33 2.93 -23.40 5.29
CA GLU A 33 2.56 -22.19 4.58
C GLU A 33 3.69 -21.15 4.54
N ALA A 34 4.87 -21.44 5.09
CA ALA A 34 5.97 -20.49 5.16
C ALA A 34 6.34 -19.90 3.80
N TYR A 35 6.37 -20.74 2.76
CA TYR A 35 6.66 -20.31 1.39
C TYR A 35 5.39 -20.11 0.55
N GLY A 36 4.23 -20.28 1.14
CA GLY A 36 2.93 -20.06 0.50
C GLY A 36 2.28 -18.79 1.03
N MET A 37 1.13 -18.94 1.71
CA MET A 37 0.30 -17.81 2.11
C MET A 37 1.00 -16.88 3.09
N THR A 38 1.81 -17.40 4.03
CA THR A 38 2.59 -16.56 4.94
C THR A 38 3.48 -15.59 4.16
N SER A 39 4.27 -16.13 3.23
CA SER A 39 5.18 -15.34 2.41
C SER A 39 4.43 -14.33 1.54
N GLN A 40 3.34 -14.74 0.90
CA GLN A 40 2.56 -13.87 0.01
C GLN A 40 1.96 -12.67 0.75
N ILE A 41 1.37 -12.90 1.91
CA ILE A 41 0.78 -11.83 2.71
C ILE A 41 1.86 -10.83 3.16
N ARG A 42 2.97 -11.35 3.70
CA ARG A 42 4.06 -10.49 4.19
C ARG A 42 4.70 -9.68 3.08
N ARG A 43 5.01 -10.32 1.95
CA ARG A 43 5.66 -9.65 0.83
C ARG A 43 4.81 -8.55 0.23
N SER A 44 3.51 -8.81 0.02
CA SER A 44 2.62 -7.78 -0.52
C SER A 44 2.47 -6.60 0.45
N ALA A 45 2.37 -6.85 1.75
CA ALA A 45 2.28 -5.79 2.75
C ALA A 45 3.55 -4.93 2.78
N VAL A 46 4.73 -5.55 2.81
CA VAL A 46 6.02 -4.84 2.82
C VAL A 46 6.19 -4.02 1.53
N SER A 47 5.76 -4.57 0.41
CA SER A 47 5.87 -3.91 -0.90
C SER A 47 5.12 -2.58 -0.95
N ILE A 48 4.00 -2.45 -0.24
CA ILE A 48 3.25 -1.19 -0.20
C ILE A 48 4.14 -0.07 0.37
N ALA A 49 4.67 -0.26 1.57
CA ALA A 49 5.51 0.73 2.23
C ALA A 49 6.80 1.01 1.45
N ALA A 50 7.44 -0.04 0.95
CA ALA A 50 8.69 0.09 0.20
C ALA A 50 8.52 0.91 -1.06
N ASN A 51 7.44 0.71 -1.82
CA ASN A 51 7.18 1.46 -3.04
C ASN A 51 6.83 2.92 -2.77
N ILE A 52 6.10 3.21 -1.69
CA ILE A 52 5.82 4.59 -1.30
C ILE A 52 7.14 5.33 -1.01
N ALA A 53 8.00 4.73 -0.22
CA ALA A 53 9.28 5.33 0.15
C ALA A 53 10.19 5.53 -1.07
N GLU A 54 10.29 4.52 -1.92
CA GLU A 54 11.14 4.59 -3.11
C GLU A 54 10.64 5.64 -4.09
N GLY A 55 9.33 5.70 -4.31
CA GLY A 55 8.75 6.71 -5.21
C GLY A 55 9.00 8.12 -4.73
N TYR A 56 8.85 8.35 -3.43
CA TYR A 56 9.13 9.67 -2.84
C TYR A 56 10.59 10.10 -3.10
N GLY A 57 11.51 9.15 -3.04
CA GLY A 57 12.95 9.44 -3.18
C GLY A 57 13.42 9.63 -4.61
N ARG A 58 12.58 9.39 -5.63
CA ARG A 58 13.03 9.43 -7.03
C ARG A 58 13.20 10.84 -7.60
N GLY A 59 12.56 11.85 -7.01
CA GLY A 59 12.75 13.24 -7.38
C GLY A 59 11.97 13.73 -8.59
N SER A 60 11.17 12.89 -9.25
CA SER A 60 10.28 13.31 -10.33
C SER A 60 8.86 12.85 -10.08
N SER A 61 7.89 13.64 -10.55
CA SER A 61 6.48 13.31 -10.41
C SER A 61 6.11 12.03 -11.16
N GLY A 62 6.66 11.83 -12.34
CA GLY A 62 6.40 10.65 -13.15
C GLY A 62 6.84 9.37 -12.46
N ALA A 63 8.06 9.36 -11.92
CA ALA A 63 8.57 8.21 -11.17
C ALA A 63 7.78 8.00 -9.89
N TYR A 64 7.46 9.07 -9.17
CA TYR A 64 6.65 8.98 -7.95
C TYR A 64 5.30 8.32 -8.24
N LEU A 65 4.59 8.78 -9.27
CA LEU A 65 3.31 8.20 -9.66
C LEU A 65 3.43 6.72 -10.01
N MET A 66 4.48 6.34 -10.73
CA MET A 66 4.71 4.94 -11.09
C MET A 66 4.82 4.07 -9.83
N PHE A 67 5.63 4.48 -8.86
CA PHE A 67 5.81 3.73 -7.62
C PHE A 67 4.56 3.71 -6.75
N LEU A 68 3.79 4.81 -6.71
CA LEU A 68 2.54 4.84 -5.96
C LEU A 68 1.50 3.90 -6.58
N ARG A 69 1.45 3.81 -7.91
CA ARG A 69 0.57 2.86 -8.59
C ARG A 69 0.99 1.42 -8.34
N THR A 70 2.30 1.18 -8.27
CA THR A 70 2.83 -0.14 -7.88
C THR A 70 2.44 -0.48 -6.44
N ALA A 71 2.52 0.49 -5.53
CA ALA A 71 2.06 0.31 -4.15
C ALA A 71 0.58 -0.04 -4.10
N ARG A 72 -0.24 0.63 -4.92
CA ARG A 72 -1.69 0.33 -5.00
C ARG A 72 -1.93 -1.07 -5.52
N GLY A 73 -1.15 -1.53 -6.50
CA GLY A 73 -1.21 -2.91 -6.98
C GLY A 73 -0.86 -3.91 -5.88
N SER A 74 0.18 -3.62 -5.09
CA SER A 74 0.57 -4.46 -3.95
C SER A 74 -0.52 -4.51 -2.89
N LEU A 75 -1.24 -3.41 -2.69
CA LEU A 75 -2.38 -3.37 -1.76
C LEU A 75 -3.50 -4.30 -2.21
N LEU A 76 -3.81 -4.30 -3.51
CA LEU A 76 -4.83 -5.19 -4.08
C LEU A 76 -4.40 -6.66 -3.94
N GLU A 77 -3.12 -6.96 -4.14
CA GLU A 77 -2.58 -8.29 -3.90
C GLU A 77 -2.74 -8.68 -2.44
N PHE A 78 -2.40 -7.77 -1.52
CA PHE A 78 -2.54 -8.03 -0.08
C PHE A 78 -3.98 -8.35 0.28
N GLU A 79 -4.93 -7.54 -0.18
CA GLU A 79 -6.36 -7.75 0.08
C GLU A 79 -6.82 -9.11 -0.47
N THR A 80 -6.33 -9.48 -1.66
CA THR A 80 -6.65 -10.76 -2.28
C THR A 80 -6.11 -11.93 -1.46
N HIS A 81 -4.86 -11.84 -1.02
CA HIS A 81 -4.26 -12.89 -0.19
C HIS A 81 -4.98 -13.05 1.15
N VAL A 82 -5.35 -11.94 1.79
CA VAL A 82 -6.12 -11.97 3.04
C VAL A 82 -7.48 -12.65 2.82
N ALA A 83 -8.16 -12.32 1.73
CA ALA A 83 -9.45 -12.92 1.40
C ALA A 83 -9.31 -14.44 1.18
N ILE A 84 -8.27 -14.88 0.48
CA ILE A 84 -7.99 -16.30 0.27
C ILE A 84 -7.70 -16.99 1.60
N ALA A 85 -6.86 -16.38 2.44
CA ALA A 85 -6.51 -16.94 3.75
C ALA A 85 -7.75 -17.15 4.62
N CYS A 86 -8.72 -16.22 4.56
CA CYS A 86 -9.99 -16.38 5.26
C CYS A 86 -10.80 -17.54 4.71
N ARG A 87 -10.91 -17.65 3.40
CA ARG A 87 -11.71 -18.69 2.75
C ARG A 87 -11.19 -20.09 3.04
N ILE A 88 -9.87 -20.25 3.16
CA ILE A 88 -9.28 -21.57 3.42
C ILE A 88 -9.05 -21.84 4.90
N GLY A 89 -9.53 -20.95 5.76
CA GLY A 89 -9.49 -21.15 7.22
C GLY A 89 -8.18 -20.85 7.90
N LEU A 90 -7.22 -20.22 7.23
CA LEU A 90 -5.96 -19.81 7.86
C LEU A 90 -6.11 -18.58 8.74
N LEU A 91 -7.07 -17.72 8.42
CA LEU A 91 -7.30 -16.46 9.11
C LEU A 91 -8.78 -16.32 9.43
N SER A 92 -9.11 -15.99 10.69
CA SER A 92 -10.50 -15.77 11.08
C SER A 92 -11.00 -14.43 10.54
N ASP A 93 -12.33 -14.30 10.43
CA ASP A 93 -12.95 -13.03 10.04
C ASP A 93 -12.59 -11.92 11.05
N ALA A 94 -12.56 -12.24 12.34
CA ALA A 94 -12.21 -11.29 13.38
C ALA A 94 -10.77 -10.78 13.23
N ALA A 95 -9.83 -11.67 12.89
CA ALA A 95 -8.43 -11.30 12.69
C ALA A 95 -8.22 -10.52 11.40
N SER A 96 -9.01 -10.79 10.36
CA SER A 96 -8.89 -10.10 9.08
C SER A 96 -9.49 -8.69 9.08
N LYS A 97 -10.45 -8.43 9.95
CA LYS A 97 -11.18 -7.16 9.97
C LYS A 97 -10.27 -5.94 10.12
N PRO A 98 -9.36 -5.86 11.12
CA PRO A 98 -8.47 -4.71 11.23
C PRO A 98 -7.50 -4.60 10.05
N LEU A 99 -7.08 -5.72 9.45
CA LEU A 99 -6.24 -5.70 8.25
C LEU A 99 -6.98 -5.05 7.08
N ASN A 100 -8.23 -5.44 6.87
CA ASN A 100 -9.06 -4.89 5.79
C ASN A 100 -9.37 -3.40 6.00
N GLU A 101 -9.66 -3.00 7.23
CA GLU A 101 -9.93 -1.60 7.54
C GLU A 101 -8.72 -0.73 7.28
N ASN A 102 -7.53 -1.18 7.69
CA ASN A 102 -6.29 -0.46 7.46
C ASN A 102 -5.96 -0.40 5.96
N ALA A 103 -6.16 -1.51 5.24
CA ALA A 103 -5.96 -1.56 3.80
C ALA A 103 -6.88 -0.57 3.07
N ASP A 104 -8.16 -0.49 3.46
CA ASP A 104 -9.10 0.47 2.88
C ASP A 104 -8.63 1.90 3.08
N SER A 105 -8.16 2.22 4.28
CA SER A 105 -7.63 3.54 4.60
C SER A 105 -6.42 3.89 3.72
N ILE A 106 -5.49 2.95 3.57
CA ILE A 106 -4.31 3.13 2.71
C ILE A 106 -4.74 3.34 1.25
N GLY A 107 -5.70 2.58 0.77
CA GLY A 107 -6.22 2.72 -0.60
C GLY A 107 -6.76 4.11 -0.88
N LYS A 108 -7.52 4.67 0.06
CA LYS A 108 -8.06 6.02 -0.05
C LYS A 108 -6.93 7.07 -0.04
N MET A 109 -5.95 6.90 0.84
CA MET A 109 -4.81 7.80 0.92
C MET A 109 -3.95 7.76 -0.35
N LEU A 110 -3.68 6.57 -0.88
CA LEU A 110 -2.90 6.41 -2.11
C LEU A 110 -3.63 7.08 -3.28
N SER A 111 -4.93 6.85 -3.41
CA SER A 111 -5.72 7.46 -4.49
C SER A 111 -5.72 8.98 -4.39
N ALA A 112 -5.87 9.52 -3.18
CA ALA A 112 -5.83 10.97 -2.96
C ALA A 112 -4.46 11.56 -3.30
N LEU A 113 -3.38 10.88 -2.89
CA LEU A 113 -2.01 11.32 -3.17
C LEU A 113 -1.73 11.29 -4.67
N ILE A 114 -2.11 10.22 -5.35
CA ILE A 114 -1.96 10.11 -6.81
C ILE A 114 -2.66 11.25 -7.51
N ARG A 115 -3.91 11.55 -7.14
CA ARG A 115 -4.66 12.67 -7.73
C ARG A 115 -3.95 14.01 -7.48
N SER A 116 -3.44 14.21 -6.26
CA SER A 116 -2.74 15.43 -5.88
C SER A 116 -1.48 15.65 -6.73
N ILE A 117 -0.68 14.59 -6.90
CA ILE A 117 0.55 14.66 -7.70
C ILE A 117 0.21 14.87 -9.17
N ASN A 118 -0.82 14.21 -9.71
CA ASN A 118 -1.26 14.41 -11.08
C ASN A 118 -1.65 15.87 -11.35
N ARG A 119 -2.36 16.50 -10.41
CA ARG A 119 -2.75 17.91 -10.56
C ARG A 119 -1.53 18.83 -10.53
N LEU A 120 -0.59 18.58 -9.63
CA LEU A 120 0.64 19.38 -9.52
C LEU A 120 1.52 19.20 -10.76
N ALA A 121 1.64 17.98 -11.26
CA ALA A 121 2.43 17.67 -12.45
C ALA A 121 1.83 18.28 -13.71
N ALA A 122 0.49 18.37 -13.81
CA ALA A 122 -0.19 18.98 -14.93
C ALA A 122 -0.05 20.50 -14.93
N GLY A 123 0.24 21.11 -13.75
CA GLY A 123 0.32 22.56 -13.61
C GLY A 123 -1.04 23.25 -13.77
N PRO A 124 -1.07 24.58 -13.82
CA PRO A 124 -2.31 25.31 -14.03
C PRO A 124 -2.90 25.01 -15.40
N ALA A 125 -4.23 25.04 -15.50
CA ALA A 125 -4.91 24.80 -16.76
C ALA A 125 -4.49 25.85 -17.81
N ASN A 126 -4.05 25.37 -18.99
CA ASN A 126 -3.74 26.23 -20.12
C ASN A 126 -4.93 26.20 -21.08
N PRO A 127 -5.59 27.34 -21.34
CA PRO A 127 -6.71 27.39 -22.26
C PRO A 127 -6.40 26.81 -23.65
N GLU A 128 -5.18 26.95 -24.12
CA GLU A 128 -4.76 26.42 -25.41
C GLU A 128 -4.65 24.89 -25.44
N SER A 129 -4.44 24.24 -24.28
CA SER A 129 -4.31 22.79 -24.20
C SER A 129 -5.63 22.07 -24.13
N ASN A 130 -6.74 22.79 -24.03
CA ASN A 130 -8.09 22.25 -23.95
C ASN A 130 -8.85 22.30 -25.30
N GLY A 131 -8.10 22.45 -26.36
CA GLY A 131 -8.67 22.46 -27.69
C GLY A 131 -9.03 21.09 -28.22
#